data_567fdd6f13c2db666ef647180a228780
#
_entry.id   567fdd6f13c2db666ef647180a228780
#
_cell.length_a   1.000
_cell.length_b   1.000
_cell.length_c   1.000
_cell.angle_alpha   90.00
_cell.angle_beta   90.00
_cell.angle_gamma   90.00
#
_symmetry.space_group_name_H-M   'P 1'
#
loop_
_entity.id
_entity.type
_entity.pdbx_description
1 polymer ?
#
loop_
_entity_poly.entity_id
_entity_poly.type
_entity_poly.pdbx_seq_one_letter_code
_entity_poly.pdbx_strand_id
1 'polypeptide(L)'
;VRMPALIQLAAKMVEAGNQRGGMIVVRMVPEGAYRAEALSAVSAALGRRNIDAAVPLFRLAEEEIDRIEDQSTRFRAITYLVARETEIGRLKDAFETAFKITEDVPRAEALLGMGRVLIDQGKLPEALVLKDYIPYIGMRAQIMAAVALGRGLENDPEGASALLAEALDPTGFPTLPEYVPDALDAVLSAQIKVGLESADQAIFSRARDLSEVLTTDLAKVRALVQVAIAEARRGRIEDAQKTISAAYRIAFENKGDQGFNSALLAISLAQLAAGDL
;
A
#
# COMPACT_ATOMS: atom_id res chain seq x y z
N VAL A 1 -24.32 -16.55 6.81
CA VAL A 1 -23.36 -15.81 7.67
C VAL A 1 -22.16 -15.45 6.83
N ARG A 2 -21.71 -14.19 6.85
CA ARG A 2 -20.53 -13.77 6.08
C ARG A 2 -19.27 -14.29 6.77
N MET A 3 -18.40 -15.01 6.05
CA MET A 3 -17.15 -15.59 6.61
C MET A 3 -16.27 -14.57 7.34
N PRO A 4 -16.07 -13.33 6.83
CA PRO A 4 -15.31 -12.33 7.57
C PRO A 4 -15.85 -12.03 8.98
N ALA A 5 -17.17 -12.08 9.18
CA ALA A 5 -17.78 -11.87 10.50
C ALA A 5 -17.47 -13.01 11.48
N LEU A 6 -17.41 -14.27 11.01
CA LEU A 6 -17.01 -15.42 11.83
C LEU A 6 -15.52 -15.32 12.23
N ILE A 7 -14.66 -14.94 11.28
CA ILE A 7 -13.23 -14.74 11.52
C ILE A 7 -13.02 -13.67 12.61
N GLN A 8 -13.69 -12.51 12.47
CA GLN A 8 -13.63 -11.46 13.47
C GLN A 8 -14.19 -11.88 14.82
N LEU A 9 -15.32 -12.60 14.84
CA LEU A 9 -15.90 -13.11 16.07
C LEU A 9 -14.94 -14.04 16.82
N ALA A 10 -14.31 -14.99 16.10
CA ALA A 10 -13.34 -15.90 16.69
C ALA A 10 -12.17 -15.15 17.34
N ALA A 11 -11.57 -14.19 16.64
CA ALA A 11 -10.49 -13.37 17.15
C ALA A 11 -10.92 -12.55 18.39
N LYS A 12 -12.09 -11.89 18.31
CA LYS A 12 -12.63 -11.09 19.45
C LYS A 12 -12.91 -11.93 20.69
N MET A 13 -13.40 -13.15 20.52
CA MET A 13 -13.59 -14.07 21.67
C MET A 13 -12.27 -14.41 22.35
N VAL A 14 -11.20 -14.62 21.56
CA VAL A 14 -9.86 -14.89 22.11
C VAL A 14 -9.27 -13.64 22.77
N GLU A 15 -9.43 -12.46 22.18
CA GLU A 15 -9.05 -11.18 22.80
C GLU A 15 -9.75 -10.98 24.15
N ALA A 16 -11.02 -11.37 24.25
CA ALA A 16 -11.77 -11.35 25.51
C ALA A 16 -11.38 -12.46 26.51
N GLY A 17 -10.42 -13.33 26.17
CA GLY A 17 -9.97 -14.44 27.03
C GLY A 17 -10.73 -15.75 26.84
N ASN A 18 -11.74 -15.80 25.97
CA ASN A 18 -12.49 -17.00 25.64
C ASN A 18 -11.85 -17.78 24.49
N GLN A 19 -10.69 -18.36 24.71
CA GLN A 19 -9.96 -19.14 23.70
C GLN A 19 -10.78 -20.37 23.22
N ARG A 20 -11.47 -21.06 24.13
CA ARG A 20 -12.32 -22.20 23.77
C ARG A 20 -13.42 -21.80 22.79
N GLY A 21 -14.13 -20.71 23.10
CA GLY A 21 -15.20 -20.18 22.25
C GLY A 21 -14.69 -19.78 20.88
N GLY A 22 -13.55 -19.07 20.83
CA GLY A 22 -12.91 -18.69 19.57
C GLY A 22 -12.59 -19.91 18.70
N MET A 23 -12.01 -20.97 19.28
CA MET A 23 -11.70 -22.20 18.55
C MET A 23 -12.95 -22.99 18.09
N ILE A 24 -14.07 -22.91 18.82
CA ILE A 24 -15.33 -23.45 18.34
C ILE A 24 -15.78 -22.72 17.07
N VAL A 25 -15.71 -21.39 17.05
CA VAL A 25 -16.08 -20.59 15.87
C VAL A 25 -15.14 -20.89 14.71
N VAL A 26 -13.82 -21.05 14.91
CA VAL A 26 -12.88 -21.47 13.86
C VAL A 26 -13.31 -22.78 13.20
N ARG A 27 -13.76 -23.77 13.97
CA ARG A 27 -14.22 -25.06 13.44
C ARG A 27 -15.51 -24.95 12.63
N MET A 28 -16.30 -23.90 12.83
CA MET A 28 -17.50 -23.62 12.02
C MET A 28 -17.16 -22.99 10.66
N VAL A 29 -15.94 -22.50 10.49
CA VAL A 29 -15.46 -21.94 9.22
C VAL A 29 -15.07 -23.09 8.28
N PRO A 30 -15.48 -23.07 6.99
CA PRO A 30 -15.09 -24.08 6.01
C PRO A 30 -13.57 -24.22 5.89
N GLU A 31 -13.10 -25.44 5.62
CA GLU A 31 -11.69 -25.73 5.38
C GLU A 31 -11.12 -24.90 4.21
N GLY A 32 -9.80 -24.77 4.19
CA GLY A 32 -9.08 -23.97 3.21
C GLY A 32 -8.87 -22.51 3.65
N ALA A 33 -8.93 -21.57 2.71
CA ALA A 33 -8.51 -20.18 2.93
C ALA A 33 -9.19 -19.49 4.11
N TYR A 34 -10.52 -19.63 4.24
CA TYR A 34 -11.24 -18.97 5.34
C TYR A 34 -10.87 -19.55 6.71
N ARG A 35 -10.62 -20.85 6.81
CA ARG A 35 -10.16 -21.46 8.08
C ARG A 35 -8.72 -21.04 8.37
N ALA A 36 -7.85 -20.98 7.38
CA ALA A 36 -6.50 -20.45 7.53
C ALA A 36 -6.50 -18.99 8.02
N GLU A 37 -7.35 -18.14 7.42
CA GLU A 37 -7.54 -16.74 7.86
C GLU A 37 -8.07 -16.69 9.32
N ALA A 38 -9.02 -17.53 9.70
CA ALA A 38 -9.57 -17.60 11.05
C ALA A 38 -8.50 -18.04 12.07
N LEU A 39 -7.73 -19.08 11.73
CA LEU A 39 -6.60 -19.54 12.56
C LEU A 39 -5.56 -18.44 12.73
N SER A 40 -5.16 -17.75 11.65
CA SER A 40 -4.21 -16.65 11.68
C SER A 40 -4.69 -15.49 12.56
N ALA A 41 -5.98 -15.11 12.45
CA ALA A 41 -6.58 -14.05 13.25
C ALA A 41 -6.63 -14.41 14.75
N VAL A 42 -7.02 -15.64 15.08
CA VAL A 42 -7.03 -16.15 16.47
C VAL A 42 -5.61 -16.25 17.02
N SER A 43 -4.63 -16.67 16.19
CA SER A 43 -3.22 -16.73 16.58
C SER A 43 -2.70 -15.34 16.93
N ALA A 44 -2.97 -14.32 16.11
CA ALA A 44 -2.57 -12.95 16.39
C ALA A 44 -3.25 -12.42 17.66
N ALA A 45 -4.54 -12.68 17.85
CA ALA A 45 -5.27 -12.29 19.06
C ALA A 45 -4.67 -12.90 20.34
N LEU A 46 -4.25 -14.17 20.28
CA LEU A 46 -3.57 -14.85 21.37
C LEU A 46 -2.15 -14.33 21.56
N GLY A 47 -1.43 -14.12 20.45
CA GLY A 47 -0.01 -13.70 20.43
C GLY A 47 0.24 -12.32 21.03
N ARG A 48 -0.74 -11.41 20.98
CA ARG A 48 -0.66 -10.13 21.69
C ARG A 48 -0.50 -10.27 23.20
N ARG A 49 -0.89 -11.41 23.78
CA ARG A 49 -0.73 -11.72 25.21
C ARG A 49 0.39 -12.70 25.47
N ASN A 50 0.55 -13.69 24.60
CA ASN A 50 1.54 -14.74 24.74
C ASN A 50 1.91 -15.28 23.34
N ILE A 51 3.07 -14.87 22.83
CA ILE A 51 3.57 -15.27 21.50
C ILE A 51 3.75 -16.78 21.41
N ASP A 52 4.32 -17.42 22.46
CA ASP A 52 4.57 -18.86 22.43
C ASP A 52 3.28 -19.68 22.30
N ALA A 53 2.21 -19.22 22.95
CA ALA A 53 0.91 -19.87 22.84
C ALA A 53 0.26 -19.73 21.46
N ALA A 54 0.65 -18.72 20.68
CA ALA A 54 0.15 -18.48 19.32
C ALA A 54 0.83 -19.37 18.27
N VAL A 55 2.10 -19.77 18.49
CA VAL A 55 2.91 -20.52 17.51
C VAL A 55 2.21 -21.80 17.00
N PRO A 56 1.62 -22.66 17.85
CA PRO A 56 0.94 -23.85 17.36
C PRO A 56 -0.25 -23.54 16.44
N LEU A 57 -0.96 -22.44 16.68
CA LEU A 57 -2.11 -22.06 15.86
C LEU A 57 -1.69 -21.47 14.52
N PHE A 58 -0.56 -20.74 14.46
CA PHE A 58 0.03 -20.32 13.20
C PHE A 58 0.44 -21.52 12.33
N ARG A 59 1.05 -22.55 12.94
CA ARG A 59 1.36 -23.80 12.21
C ARG A 59 0.11 -24.48 11.64
N LEU A 60 -0.99 -24.50 12.39
CA LEU A 60 -2.26 -25.01 11.88
C LEU A 60 -2.78 -24.16 10.71
N ALA A 61 -2.59 -22.84 10.75
CA ALA A 61 -2.93 -21.97 9.63
C ALA A 61 -2.09 -22.29 8.38
N GLU A 62 -0.79 -22.51 8.54
CA GLU A 62 0.12 -22.93 7.46
C GLU A 62 -0.31 -24.29 6.87
N GLU A 63 -0.65 -25.28 7.71
CA GLU A 63 -1.13 -26.59 7.26
C GLU A 63 -2.44 -26.49 6.45
N GLU A 64 -3.36 -25.60 6.82
CA GLU A 64 -4.57 -25.32 6.04
C GLU A 64 -4.24 -24.63 4.71
N ILE A 65 -3.26 -23.71 4.69
CA ILE A 65 -2.78 -23.02 3.47
C ILE A 65 -2.17 -24.03 2.50
N ASP A 66 -1.35 -24.96 3.00
CA ASP A 66 -0.66 -25.97 2.16
C ASP A 66 -1.64 -26.91 1.45
N ARG A 67 -2.86 -27.06 1.96
CA ARG A 67 -3.94 -27.86 1.33
C ARG A 67 -4.72 -27.11 0.24
N ILE A 68 -4.48 -25.79 0.07
CA ILE A 68 -5.19 -25.00 -0.93
C ILE A 68 -4.56 -25.26 -2.31
N GLU A 69 -5.33 -25.86 -3.21
CA GLU A 69 -4.87 -26.18 -4.57
C GLU A 69 -4.82 -24.93 -5.46
N ASP A 70 -5.83 -24.05 -5.36
CA ASP A 70 -5.86 -22.80 -6.14
C ASP A 70 -4.79 -21.83 -5.68
N GLN A 71 -3.84 -21.56 -6.57
CA GLN A 71 -2.64 -20.78 -6.28
C GLN A 71 -2.97 -19.34 -5.87
N SER A 72 -3.91 -18.69 -6.54
CA SER A 72 -4.34 -17.31 -6.23
C SER A 72 -4.95 -17.22 -4.81
N THR A 73 -5.83 -18.19 -4.49
CA THR A 73 -6.43 -18.29 -3.15
C THR A 73 -5.38 -18.58 -2.08
N ARG A 74 -4.41 -19.44 -2.39
CA ARG A 74 -3.29 -19.77 -1.50
C ARG A 74 -2.41 -18.55 -1.23
N PHE A 75 -2.04 -17.77 -2.25
CA PHE A 75 -1.27 -16.54 -2.06
C PHE A 75 -1.99 -15.50 -1.20
N ARG A 76 -3.30 -15.33 -1.40
CA ARG A 76 -4.12 -14.46 -0.55
C ARG A 76 -4.11 -14.91 0.92
N ALA A 77 -4.22 -16.20 1.17
CA ALA A 77 -4.18 -16.76 2.52
C ALA A 77 -2.78 -16.57 3.16
N ILE A 78 -1.69 -16.75 2.40
CA ILE A 78 -0.32 -16.45 2.84
C ILE A 78 -0.18 -14.96 3.19
N THR A 79 -0.65 -14.06 2.32
CA THR A 79 -0.59 -12.61 2.57
C THR A 79 -1.32 -12.24 3.86
N TYR A 80 -2.47 -12.86 4.13
CA TYR A 80 -3.19 -12.65 5.39
C TYR A 80 -2.39 -13.16 6.61
N LEU A 81 -1.78 -14.32 6.50
CA LEU A 81 -0.92 -14.90 7.55
C LEU A 81 0.27 -13.99 7.85
N VAL A 82 0.98 -13.52 6.82
CA VAL A 82 2.10 -12.56 6.93
C VAL A 82 1.71 -11.32 7.73
N ALA A 83 0.55 -10.73 7.41
CA ALA A 83 0.05 -9.56 8.14
C ALA A 83 -0.18 -9.88 9.63
N ARG A 84 -0.77 -11.05 9.96
CA ARG A 84 -1.03 -11.45 11.35
C ARG A 84 0.24 -11.75 12.14
N GLU A 85 1.23 -12.38 11.53
CA GLU A 85 2.56 -12.59 12.13
C GLU A 85 3.27 -11.27 12.40
N THR A 86 3.20 -10.34 11.44
CA THR A 86 3.77 -9.00 11.56
C THR A 86 3.13 -8.22 12.72
N GLU A 87 1.81 -8.28 12.87
CA GLU A 87 1.08 -7.59 13.95
C GLU A 87 1.59 -7.92 15.35
N ILE A 88 2.02 -9.14 15.57
CA ILE A 88 2.53 -9.59 16.89
C ILE A 88 4.05 -9.58 16.99
N GLY A 89 4.74 -9.03 15.97
CA GLY A 89 6.20 -8.86 15.98
C GLY A 89 7.00 -10.08 15.56
N ARG A 90 6.38 -11.14 15.00
CA ARG A 90 7.08 -12.29 14.42
C ARG A 90 7.64 -11.96 13.03
N LEU A 91 8.51 -10.94 12.96
CA LEU A 91 8.94 -10.37 11.69
C LEU A 91 9.74 -11.35 10.84
N LYS A 92 10.59 -12.18 11.47
CA LYS A 92 11.37 -13.20 10.76
C LYS A 92 10.45 -14.23 10.12
N ASP A 93 9.49 -14.75 10.89
CA ASP A 93 8.54 -15.75 10.40
C ASP A 93 7.64 -15.18 9.30
N ALA A 94 7.14 -13.95 9.49
CA ALA A 94 6.33 -13.24 8.48
C ALA A 94 7.09 -13.07 7.15
N PHE A 95 8.37 -12.72 7.22
CA PHE A 95 9.23 -12.60 6.05
C PHE A 95 9.43 -13.96 5.37
N GLU A 96 9.79 -15.01 6.11
CA GLU A 96 9.93 -16.37 5.60
C GLU A 96 8.62 -16.87 4.98
N THR A 97 7.48 -16.56 5.60
CA THR A 97 6.15 -16.90 5.10
C THR A 97 5.84 -16.17 3.78
N ALA A 98 6.19 -14.89 3.64
CA ALA A 98 6.02 -14.15 2.39
C ALA A 98 6.81 -14.78 1.23
N PHE A 99 8.02 -15.31 1.51
CA PHE A 99 8.86 -15.96 0.51
C PHE A 99 8.40 -17.37 0.10
N LYS A 100 7.38 -17.95 0.74
CA LYS A 100 6.66 -19.12 0.23
C LYS A 100 5.83 -18.81 -1.02
N ILE A 101 5.54 -17.53 -1.28
CA ILE A 101 4.93 -17.06 -2.53
C ILE A 101 6.01 -17.06 -3.61
N THR A 102 5.84 -17.89 -4.63
CA THR A 102 6.82 -18.08 -5.70
C THR A 102 6.75 -16.99 -6.77
N GLU A 103 5.60 -16.39 -6.96
CA GLU A 103 5.36 -15.34 -7.95
C GLU A 103 5.76 -13.96 -7.40
N ASP A 104 6.46 -13.18 -8.22
CA ASP A 104 7.07 -11.92 -7.78
C ASP A 104 6.04 -10.85 -7.38
N VAL A 105 4.95 -10.69 -8.14
CA VAL A 105 3.93 -9.66 -7.85
C VAL A 105 3.17 -9.99 -6.57
N PRO A 106 2.57 -11.18 -6.38
CA PRO A 106 1.90 -11.52 -5.11
C PRO A 106 2.84 -11.49 -3.90
N ARG A 107 4.12 -11.87 -4.08
CA ARG A 107 5.11 -11.76 -3.00
C ARG A 107 5.37 -10.29 -2.62
N ALA A 108 5.53 -9.41 -3.61
CA ALA A 108 5.70 -7.98 -3.39
C ALA A 108 4.48 -7.36 -2.70
N GLU A 109 3.25 -7.79 -3.06
CA GLU A 109 2.01 -7.38 -2.37
C GLU A 109 2.00 -7.82 -0.91
N ALA A 110 2.43 -9.04 -0.60
CA ALA A 110 2.52 -9.53 0.77
C ALA A 110 3.53 -8.70 1.59
N LEU A 111 4.70 -8.38 1.00
CA LEU A 111 5.72 -7.52 1.63
C LEU A 111 5.22 -6.07 1.80
N LEU A 112 4.49 -5.55 0.83
CA LEU A 112 3.84 -4.23 0.96
C LEU A 112 2.82 -4.23 2.11
N GLY A 113 2.02 -5.29 2.23
CA GLY A 113 1.10 -5.48 3.35
C GLY A 113 1.82 -5.53 4.70
N MET A 114 2.93 -6.27 4.79
CA MET A 114 3.81 -6.29 5.96
C MET A 114 4.33 -4.88 6.30
N GLY A 115 4.80 -4.14 5.29
CA GLY A 115 5.27 -2.76 5.46
C GLY A 115 4.21 -1.83 6.04
N ARG A 116 2.97 -1.92 5.56
CA ARG A 116 1.84 -1.13 6.09
C ARG A 116 1.59 -1.42 7.57
N VAL A 117 1.59 -2.70 7.97
CA VAL A 117 1.43 -3.08 9.39
C VAL A 117 2.57 -2.51 10.25
N LEU A 118 3.81 -2.54 9.77
CA LEU A 118 4.95 -1.98 10.49
C LEU A 118 4.85 -0.47 10.63
N ILE A 119 4.42 0.23 9.59
CA ILE A 119 4.21 1.69 9.60
C ILE A 119 3.12 2.05 10.62
N ASP A 120 2.00 1.33 10.63
CA ASP A 120 0.90 1.53 11.61
C ASP A 120 1.37 1.30 13.06
N GLN A 121 2.40 0.47 13.26
CA GLN A 121 3.04 0.24 14.56
C GLN A 121 4.15 1.24 14.90
N GLY A 122 4.46 2.19 14.01
CA GLY A 122 5.58 3.13 14.18
C GLY A 122 6.97 2.51 13.99
N LYS A 123 7.05 1.28 13.43
CA LYS A 123 8.32 0.58 13.15
C LYS A 123 8.86 0.97 11.78
N LEU A 124 9.20 2.25 11.64
CA LEU A 124 9.60 2.84 10.36
C LEU A 124 10.90 2.27 9.80
N PRO A 125 11.96 2.01 10.61
CA PRO A 125 13.19 1.40 10.11
C PRO A 125 12.97 0.00 9.54
N GLU A 126 12.19 -0.84 10.22
CA GLU A 126 11.87 -2.19 9.79
C GLU A 126 11.02 -2.19 8.51
N ALA A 127 10.04 -1.26 8.41
CA ALA A 127 9.25 -1.08 7.19
C ALA A 127 10.13 -0.68 6.02
N LEU A 128 11.11 0.21 6.23
CA LEU A 128 11.99 0.70 5.16
C LEU A 128 12.88 -0.41 4.57
N VAL A 129 13.31 -1.38 5.37
CA VAL A 129 14.10 -2.52 4.87
C VAL A 129 13.36 -3.30 3.79
N LEU A 130 12.03 -3.37 3.85
CA LEU A 130 11.23 -4.13 2.88
C LEU A 130 11.33 -3.58 1.45
N LYS A 131 11.68 -2.31 1.28
CA LYS A 131 11.89 -1.72 -0.06
C LYS A 131 12.92 -2.50 -0.88
N ASP A 132 13.94 -3.06 -0.24
CA ASP A 132 15.03 -3.77 -0.92
C ASP A 132 14.61 -5.14 -1.45
N TYR A 133 13.47 -5.66 -0.99
CA TYR A 133 12.89 -6.93 -1.39
C TYR A 133 11.67 -6.79 -2.30
N ILE A 134 11.22 -5.56 -2.55
CA ILE A 134 10.10 -5.26 -3.45
C ILE A 134 10.68 -4.74 -4.77
N PRO A 135 10.59 -5.51 -5.88
CA PRO A 135 11.23 -5.12 -7.14
C PRO A 135 10.46 -4.06 -7.93
N TYR A 136 9.26 -3.66 -7.49
CA TYR A 136 8.38 -2.77 -8.24
C TYR A 136 8.36 -1.36 -7.66
N ILE A 137 8.68 -0.34 -8.49
CA ILE A 137 8.81 1.05 -8.06
C ILE A 137 7.54 1.59 -7.38
N GLY A 138 6.35 1.33 -7.94
CA GLY A 138 5.09 1.82 -7.37
C GLY A 138 4.78 1.28 -5.97
N MET A 139 5.15 0.04 -5.68
CA MET A 139 4.98 -0.57 -4.35
C MET A 139 6.04 -0.06 -3.37
N ARG A 140 7.31 0.08 -3.83
CA ARG A 140 8.40 0.66 -3.01
C ARG A 140 8.07 2.08 -2.60
N ALA A 141 7.61 2.90 -3.55
CA ALA A 141 7.28 4.30 -3.34
C ALA A 141 6.22 4.49 -2.24
N GLN A 142 5.23 3.60 -2.14
CA GLN A 142 4.21 3.65 -1.09
C GLN A 142 4.83 3.48 0.30
N ILE A 143 5.74 2.52 0.49
CA ILE A 143 6.44 2.32 1.77
C ILE A 143 7.33 3.53 2.07
N MET A 144 8.12 3.95 1.10
CA MET A 144 9.07 5.05 1.27
C MET A 144 8.36 6.37 1.59
N ALA A 145 7.24 6.65 0.93
CA ALA A 145 6.42 7.84 1.22
C ALA A 145 5.85 7.82 2.65
N ALA A 146 5.36 6.68 3.10
CA ALA A 146 4.82 6.55 4.45
C ALA A 146 5.92 6.67 5.52
N VAL A 147 7.11 6.09 5.28
CA VAL A 147 8.27 6.26 6.16
C VAL A 147 8.77 7.69 6.15
N ALA A 148 8.82 8.35 4.98
CA ALA A 148 9.20 9.76 4.86
C ALA A 148 8.24 10.66 5.65
N LEU A 149 6.93 10.40 5.58
CA LEU A 149 5.96 11.13 6.38
C LEU A 149 6.23 10.95 7.89
N GLY A 150 6.51 9.74 8.34
CA GLY A 150 6.85 9.46 9.74
C GLY A 150 8.12 10.21 10.17
N ARG A 151 9.19 10.17 9.38
CA ARG A 151 10.43 10.92 9.65
C ARG A 151 10.21 12.42 9.74
N GLY A 152 9.41 12.99 8.82
CA GLY A 152 9.07 14.39 8.87
C GLY A 152 8.34 14.79 10.16
N LEU A 153 7.44 13.92 10.66
CA LEU A 153 6.77 14.11 11.95
C LEU A 153 7.71 13.96 13.16
N GLU A 154 8.78 13.18 13.02
CA GLU A 154 9.85 13.02 14.02
C GLU A 154 10.94 14.12 13.91
N ASN A 155 10.70 15.15 13.09
CA ASN A 155 11.59 16.28 12.87
C ASN A 155 12.91 15.92 12.12
N ASP A 156 12.83 14.97 11.18
CA ASP A 156 13.89 14.61 10.22
C ASP A 156 13.45 14.96 8.77
N PRO A 157 13.38 16.27 8.41
CA PRO A 157 12.95 16.69 7.08
C PRO A 157 13.95 16.32 5.97
N GLU A 158 15.25 16.26 6.28
CA GLU A 158 16.29 15.89 5.31
C GLU A 158 16.17 14.41 4.92
N GLY A 159 16.04 13.52 5.89
CA GLY A 159 15.82 12.11 5.65
C GLY A 159 14.49 11.83 4.94
N ALA A 160 13.44 12.58 5.25
CA ALA A 160 12.16 12.49 4.55
C ALA A 160 12.30 12.94 3.08
N SER A 161 12.97 14.06 2.82
CA SER A 161 13.22 14.58 1.47
C SER A 161 14.00 13.59 0.60
N ALA A 162 15.06 13.02 1.15
CA ALA A 162 15.89 12.03 0.45
C ALA A 162 15.06 10.79 0.05
N LEU A 163 14.21 10.28 0.95
CA LEU A 163 13.33 9.15 0.66
C LEU A 163 12.30 9.45 -0.42
N LEU A 164 11.68 10.65 -0.40
CA LEU A 164 10.71 11.04 -1.41
C LEU A 164 11.37 11.25 -2.78
N ALA A 165 12.59 11.76 -2.82
CA ALA A 165 13.36 11.87 -4.06
C ALA A 165 13.71 10.50 -4.65
N GLU A 166 14.05 9.51 -3.81
CA GLU A 166 14.33 8.14 -4.24
C GLU A 166 13.04 7.39 -4.66
N ALA A 167 11.91 7.65 -3.98
CA ALA A 167 10.68 6.89 -4.14
C ALA A 167 10.14 6.86 -5.58
N LEU A 168 10.32 7.95 -6.34
CA LEU A 168 9.87 8.06 -7.73
C LEU A 168 11.01 7.89 -8.75
N ASP A 169 12.19 7.42 -8.34
CA ASP A 169 13.30 7.16 -9.25
C ASP A 169 13.08 5.81 -9.96
N PRO A 170 12.83 5.82 -11.30
CA PRO A 170 12.56 4.57 -12.03
C PRO A 170 13.82 3.76 -12.33
N THR A 171 15.01 4.29 -11.98
CA THR A 171 16.29 3.68 -12.38
C THR A 171 16.46 2.29 -11.78
N GLY A 172 16.53 1.29 -12.64
CA GLY A 172 16.81 -0.10 -12.25
C GLY A 172 15.61 -0.91 -11.74
N PHE A 173 14.39 -0.34 -11.77
CA PHE A 173 13.20 -1.05 -11.27
C PHE A 173 12.07 -1.11 -12.30
N PRO A 174 11.43 -2.29 -12.47
CA PRO A 174 10.26 -2.40 -13.32
C PRO A 174 9.07 -1.61 -12.74
N THR A 175 8.27 -1.06 -13.63
CA THR A 175 7.06 -0.31 -13.28
C THR A 175 5.82 -1.14 -13.62
N LEU A 176 4.95 -1.32 -12.62
CA LEU A 176 3.62 -1.88 -12.82
C LEU A 176 2.62 -0.71 -12.85
N PRO A 177 1.99 -0.44 -14.00
CA PRO A 177 1.13 0.74 -14.18
C PRO A 177 0.00 0.86 -13.17
N GLU A 178 -0.54 -0.27 -12.69
CA GLU A 178 -1.63 -0.32 -11.71
C GLU A 178 -1.25 0.24 -10.34
N TYR A 179 0.04 0.27 -9.96
CA TYR A 179 0.52 0.80 -8.69
C TYR A 179 1.04 2.25 -8.77
N VAL A 180 1.14 2.81 -9.98
CA VAL A 180 1.66 4.19 -10.15
C VAL A 180 0.74 5.25 -9.54
N PRO A 181 -0.59 5.21 -9.72
CA PRO A 181 -1.48 6.21 -9.13
C PRO A 181 -1.36 6.27 -7.60
N ASP A 182 -1.35 5.12 -6.93
CA ASP A 182 -1.21 5.04 -5.47
C ASP A 182 0.16 5.52 -5.00
N ALA A 183 1.22 5.25 -5.76
CA ALA A 183 2.56 5.73 -5.49
C ALA A 183 2.65 7.26 -5.59
N LEU A 184 2.09 7.83 -6.65
CA LEU A 184 2.04 9.29 -6.84
C LEU A 184 1.26 9.97 -5.72
N ASP A 185 0.07 9.46 -5.38
CA ASP A 185 -0.74 9.99 -4.30
C ASP A 185 0.00 9.95 -2.95
N ALA A 186 0.63 8.82 -2.62
CA ALA A 186 1.37 8.65 -1.39
C ALA A 186 2.56 9.62 -1.29
N VAL A 187 3.38 9.74 -2.34
CA VAL A 187 4.57 10.60 -2.35
C VAL A 187 4.18 12.08 -2.31
N LEU A 188 3.24 12.51 -3.14
CA LEU A 188 2.81 13.90 -3.20
C LEU A 188 2.09 14.32 -1.91
N SER A 189 1.26 13.43 -1.34
CA SER A 189 0.62 13.67 -0.04
C SER A 189 1.64 13.78 1.10
N ALA A 190 2.65 12.93 1.14
CA ALA A 190 3.72 12.99 2.14
C ALA A 190 4.52 14.29 2.00
N GLN A 191 4.89 14.69 0.78
CA GLN A 191 5.59 15.93 0.54
C GLN A 191 4.82 17.15 1.05
N ILE A 192 3.53 17.25 0.73
CA ILE A 192 2.68 18.37 1.17
C ILE A 192 2.60 18.41 2.71
N LYS A 193 2.39 17.26 3.37
CA LYS A 193 2.23 17.18 4.83
C LYS A 193 3.51 17.50 5.58
N VAL A 194 4.65 17.06 5.07
CA VAL A 194 5.98 17.33 5.69
C VAL A 194 6.45 18.76 5.43
N GLY A 195 5.87 19.46 4.45
CA GLY A 195 6.23 20.85 4.16
C GLY A 195 7.59 21.01 3.47
N LEU A 196 8.06 19.99 2.77
CA LEU A 196 9.36 20.02 2.11
C LEU A 196 9.36 20.96 0.91
N GLU A 197 10.26 21.95 0.92
CA GLU A 197 10.41 22.92 -0.17
C GLU A 197 11.56 22.56 -1.12
N SER A 198 12.67 22.06 -0.61
CA SER A 198 13.92 21.88 -1.36
C SER A 198 13.90 20.74 -2.39
N ALA A 199 13.09 19.71 -2.18
CA ALA A 199 13.00 18.56 -3.06
C ALA A 199 11.91 18.66 -4.14
N ASP A 200 11.13 19.72 -4.14
CA ASP A 200 9.89 19.87 -4.90
C ASP A 200 10.06 19.65 -6.41
N GLN A 201 11.07 20.28 -7.03
CA GLN A 201 11.20 20.24 -8.48
C GLN A 201 11.52 18.84 -9.01
N ALA A 202 12.42 18.13 -8.36
CA ALA A 202 12.79 16.77 -8.77
C ALA A 202 11.62 15.79 -8.58
N ILE A 203 10.89 15.90 -7.47
CA ILE A 203 9.74 15.03 -7.18
C ILE A 203 8.61 15.25 -8.20
N PHE A 204 8.24 16.48 -8.49
CA PHE A 204 7.17 16.77 -9.46
C PHE A 204 7.57 16.41 -10.89
N SER A 205 8.83 16.60 -11.28
CA SER A 205 9.32 16.13 -12.57
C SER A 205 9.18 14.62 -12.71
N ARG A 206 9.69 13.87 -11.73
CA ARG A 206 9.58 12.39 -11.73
C ARG A 206 8.13 11.91 -11.67
N ALA A 207 7.26 12.61 -10.95
CA ALA A 207 5.84 12.29 -10.90
C ALA A 207 5.17 12.45 -12.28
N ARG A 208 5.52 13.52 -13.02
CA ARG A 208 5.07 13.68 -14.42
C ARG A 208 5.61 12.59 -15.32
N ASP A 209 6.90 12.29 -15.24
CA ASP A 209 7.53 11.24 -16.05
C ASP A 209 6.88 9.87 -15.79
N LEU A 210 6.60 9.53 -14.53
CA LEU A 210 5.91 8.30 -14.18
C LEU A 210 4.44 8.27 -14.65
N SER A 211 3.78 9.41 -14.76
CA SER A 211 2.42 9.44 -15.28
C SER A 211 2.34 8.99 -16.76
N GLU A 212 3.43 9.15 -17.52
CA GLU A 212 3.49 8.73 -18.92
C GLU A 212 3.50 7.21 -19.13
N VAL A 213 3.92 6.43 -18.11
CA VAL A 213 3.89 4.95 -18.21
C VAL A 213 2.50 4.35 -18.06
N LEU A 214 1.51 5.14 -17.65
CA LEU A 214 0.13 4.68 -17.52
C LEU A 214 -0.47 4.34 -18.89
N THR A 215 -1.19 3.23 -18.94
CA THR A 215 -1.66 2.65 -20.21
C THR A 215 -2.90 3.31 -20.78
N THR A 216 -3.70 3.98 -19.94
CA THR A 216 -4.93 4.64 -20.37
C THR A 216 -4.85 6.14 -20.21
N ASP A 217 -5.40 6.88 -21.18
CA ASP A 217 -5.39 8.34 -21.14
C ASP A 217 -6.17 8.90 -19.95
N LEU A 218 -7.23 8.23 -19.50
CA LEU A 218 -7.94 8.61 -18.29
C LEU A 218 -7.06 8.48 -17.03
N ALA A 219 -6.23 7.43 -16.94
CA ALA A 219 -5.30 7.26 -15.82
C ALA A 219 -4.19 8.33 -15.86
N LYS A 220 -3.65 8.64 -17.06
CA LYS A 220 -2.68 9.73 -17.24
C LYS A 220 -3.26 11.09 -16.80
N VAL A 221 -4.48 11.40 -17.22
CA VAL A 221 -5.15 12.64 -16.83
C VAL A 221 -5.32 12.72 -15.32
N ARG A 222 -5.78 11.64 -14.66
CA ARG A 222 -5.94 11.60 -13.21
C ARG A 222 -4.62 11.82 -12.48
N ALA A 223 -3.54 11.16 -12.92
CA ALA A 223 -2.21 11.32 -12.34
C ALA A 223 -1.70 12.77 -12.49
N LEU A 224 -1.78 13.34 -13.70
CA LEU A 224 -1.38 14.73 -13.95
C LEU A 224 -2.19 15.73 -13.13
N VAL A 225 -3.50 15.49 -12.94
CA VAL A 225 -4.35 16.31 -12.06
C VAL A 225 -3.87 16.27 -10.60
N GLN A 226 -3.48 15.10 -10.08
CA GLN A 226 -2.91 14.99 -8.74
C GLN A 226 -1.61 15.79 -8.62
N VAL A 227 -0.73 15.69 -9.61
CA VAL A 227 0.52 16.47 -9.67
C VAL A 227 0.21 17.96 -9.67
N ALA A 228 -0.70 18.43 -10.53
CA ALA A 228 -1.07 19.84 -10.64
C ALA A 228 -1.66 20.40 -9.33
N ILE A 229 -2.55 19.64 -8.67
CA ILE A 229 -3.10 20.03 -7.37
C ILE A 229 -1.99 20.14 -6.32
N ALA A 230 -1.04 19.21 -6.31
CA ALA A 230 0.07 19.24 -5.40
C ALA A 230 1.01 20.44 -5.68
N GLU A 231 1.31 20.72 -6.95
CA GLU A 231 2.07 21.92 -7.37
C GLU A 231 1.37 23.21 -6.93
N ALA A 232 0.06 23.34 -7.17
CA ALA A 232 -0.72 24.51 -6.76
C ALA A 232 -0.71 24.72 -5.24
N ARG A 233 -0.92 23.66 -4.46
CA ARG A 233 -0.87 23.72 -2.99
C ARG A 233 0.49 24.17 -2.44
N ARG A 234 1.55 23.98 -3.22
CA ARG A 234 2.90 24.44 -2.91
C ARG A 234 3.21 25.85 -3.47
N GLY A 235 2.23 26.53 -4.03
CA GLY A 235 2.37 27.86 -4.63
C GLY A 235 3.05 27.86 -6.00
N ARG A 236 3.28 26.70 -6.62
CA ARG A 236 3.90 26.56 -7.95
C ARG A 236 2.84 26.69 -9.04
N ILE A 237 2.20 27.84 -9.09
CA ILE A 237 1.01 28.05 -9.95
C ILE A 237 1.32 27.90 -11.43
N GLU A 238 2.45 28.45 -11.91
CA GLU A 238 2.85 28.33 -13.33
C GLU A 238 3.09 26.88 -13.75
N ASP A 239 3.71 26.06 -12.89
CA ASP A 239 3.94 24.65 -13.18
C ASP A 239 2.63 23.85 -13.13
N ALA A 240 1.77 24.15 -12.14
CA ALA A 240 0.43 23.57 -12.07
C ALA A 240 -0.37 23.85 -13.35
N GLN A 241 -0.35 25.07 -13.87
CA GLN A 241 -1.02 25.46 -15.11
C GLN A 241 -0.47 24.71 -16.32
N LYS A 242 0.85 24.50 -16.41
CA LYS A 242 1.47 23.69 -17.47
C LYS A 242 1.01 22.23 -17.38
N THR A 243 0.99 21.67 -16.16
CA THR A 243 0.54 20.28 -15.92
C THR A 243 -0.95 20.11 -16.21
N ILE A 244 -1.79 21.09 -15.84
CA ILE A 244 -3.22 21.13 -16.18
C ILE A 244 -3.41 21.17 -17.72
N SER A 245 -2.62 22.00 -18.42
CA SER A 245 -2.69 22.10 -19.88
C SER A 245 -2.34 20.79 -20.57
N ALA A 246 -1.36 20.05 -20.03
CA ALA A 246 -1.01 18.71 -20.52
C ALA A 246 -2.18 17.71 -20.30
N ALA A 247 -2.76 17.70 -19.10
CA ALA A 247 -3.90 16.85 -18.78
C ALA A 247 -5.12 17.18 -19.68
N TYR A 248 -5.39 18.46 -19.90
CA TYR A 248 -6.48 18.91 -20.77
C TYR A 248 -6.29 18.44 -22.22
N ARG A 249 -5.07 18.55 -22.77
CA ARG A 249 -4.77 18.10 -24.12
C ARG A 249 -5.07 16.61 -24.30
N ILE A 250 -4.61 15.76 -23.38
CA ILE A 250 -4.88 14.31 -23.42
C ILE A 250 -6.39 14.05 -23.34
N ALA A 251 -7.10 14.70 -22.41
CA ALA A 251 -8.54 14.54 -22.28
C ALA A 251 -9.28 14.97 -23.55
N PHE A 252 -8.89 16.09 -24.17
CA PHE A 252 -9.56 16.62 -25.34
C PHE A 252 -9.34 15.80 -26.61
N GLU A 253 -8.15 15.22 -26.78
CA GLU A 253 -7.86 14.28 -27.86
C GLU A 253 -8.76 13.04 -27.81
N ASN A 254 -9.24 12.67 -26.61
CA ASN A 254 -10.06 11.50 -26.33
C ASN A 254 -11.50 11.85 -25.90
N LYS A 255 -12.06 12.95 -26.41
CA LYS A 255 -13.39 13.49 -26.03
C LYS A 255 -14.60 12.57 -26.31
N GLY A 256 -14.40 11.48 -27.05
CA GLY A 256 -15.42 10.46 -27.31
C GLY A 256 -15.47 9.32 -26.28
N ASP A 257 -14.52 9.24 -25.37
CA ASP A 257 -14.38 8.15 -24.43
C ASP A 257 -15.31 8.30 -23.21
N GLN A 258 -15.71 7.18 -22.63
CA GLN A 258 -16.60 7.14 -21.45
C GLN A 258 -16.04 7.89 -20.23
N GLY A 259 -14.73 8.10 -20.14
CA GLY A 259 -14.05 8.80 -19.06
C GLY A 259 -13.95 10.32 -19.21
N PHE A 260 -14.30 10.88 -20.37
CA PHE A 260 -14.05 12.29 -20.70
C PHE A 260 -14.66 13.28 -19.67
N ASN A 261 -15.91 13.09 -19.30
CA ASN A 261 -16.56 13.97 -18.31
C ASN A 261 -15.90 13.90 -16.94
N SER A 262 -15.44 12.71 -16.53
CA SER A 262 -14.69 12.54 -15.27
C SER A 262 -13.33 13.22 -15.33
N ALA A 263 -12.65 13.15 -16.48
CA ALA A 263 -11.38 13.83 -16.72
C ALA A 263 -11.55 15.35 -16.65
N LEU A 264 -12.58 15.91 -17.30
CA LEU A 264 -12.86 17.35 -17.26
C LEU A 264 -13.19 17.83 -15.84
N LEU A 265 -13.97 17.07 -15.07
CA LEU A 265 -14.26 17.41 -13.67
C LEU A 265 -12.96 17.45 -12.84
N ALA A 266 -12.09 16.46 -13.00
CA ALA A 266 -10.82 16.42 -12.30
C ALA A 266 -9.91 17.60 -12.68
N ILE A 267 -9.85 17.96 -13.97
CA ILE A 267 -9.12 19.13 -14.47
C ILE A 267 -9.68 20.42 -13.86
N SER A 268 -11.02 20.57 -13.82
CA SER A 268 -11.65 21.75 -13.23
C SER A 268 -11.31 21.91 -11.73
N LEU A 269 -11.21 20.80 -10.98
CA LEU A 269 -10.76 20.83 -9.59
C LEU A 269 -9.29 21.27 -9.47
N ALA A 270 -8.42 20.88 -10.39
CA ALA A 270 -7.03 21.34 -10.42
C ALA A 270 -6.92 22.83 -10.76
N GLN A 271 -7.73 23.32 -11.72
CA GLN A 271 -7.80 24.75 -12.06
C GLN A 271 -8.25 25.58 -10.87
N LEU A 272 -9.30 25.12 -10.15
CA LEU A 272 -9.74 25.78 -8.91
C LEU A 272 -8.61 25.84 -7.87
N ALA A 273 -7.86 24.76 -7.70
CA ALA A 273 -6.73 24.71 -6.78
C ALA A 273 -5.59 25.65 -7.21
N ALA A 274 -5.40 25.86 -8.51
CA ALA A 274 -4.42 26.79 -9.06
C ALA A 274 -4.88 28.26 -9.08
N GLY A 275 -6.15 28.53 -8.73
CA GLY A 275 -6.70 29.89 -8.75
C GLY A 275 -7.07 30.41 -10.14
N ASP A 276 -7.32 29.52 -11.09
CA ASP A 276 -7.60 29.80 -12.50
C ASP A 276 -9.12 29.92 -12.78
N LEU A 277 -9.92 30.44 -11.86
CA LEU A 277 -11.36 30.72 -12.02
C LEU A 277 -11.62 32.21 -12.07
#